data_14c317435b145f1b792bfbf9c5b52772
#
_entry.id   14c317435b145f1b792bfbf9c5b52772
#
_cell.length_a   1.000
_cell.length_b   1.000
_cell.length_c   1.000
_cell.angle_alpha   90.00
_cell.angle_beta   90.00
_cell.angle_gamma   90.00
#
_symmetry.space_group_name_H-M   'P 1'
#
loop_
_entity.id
_entity.type
_entity.pdbx_description
1 polymer ?
#
loop_
_entity_poly.entity_id
_entity_poly.type
_entity_poly.pdbx_seq_one_letter_code
_entity_poly.pdbx_strand_id
1 'polypeptide(L)'
;MILHQRPISFALWLGASLVMPTQGWAANELSTQYTQQNSQCTGTVTDEQGEPVIGATILVKGTNNRVVTDFDGHFTLPNVNRGSVLILSYIGMDSQEVKWNGQPLKVKMKEQSQALNEVVITGYGGQQKRATLTTAISKMDSKVLDAAAFANAGSALQGSVTGLQVFNGSGQPGTDPSITLRGGASITGSAPALIIVDGVERTLSEVNPSDIESMEVLKDAASTAIYGARANGGVILITTKQAKRGTSTINYRMKVGVNFRRDDYDFMNARDYIYYNRLGMKRYATSMKGHGTPANVDAQNGYSGYGYTNFTPRTDVLYYDAANPDHKKLLEEEGWQLMDDPYFSDSPKRQLMFKDYSGLLEKAIFHDQTTTQDHYLNFSGGNNFGSFVASLGYYHEDGVVRNTSYKRFTGSVKGDYQIKPWLKVRAGA
;
A
#
# COMPACT_ATOMS: atom_id res chain seq x y z
N MET A 1 37.75 23.77 9.85
CA MET A 1 37.15 23.62 11.19
C MET A 1 36.50 22.24 11.21
N ILE A 2 37.24 21.29 11.78
CA ILE A 2 36.97 19.85 11.68
C ILE A 2 36.07 19.47 12.84
N LEU A 3 34.85 18.99 12.58
CA LEU A 3 33.96 18.42 13.61
C LEU A 3 34.02 16.91 13.57
N HIS A 4 34.54 16.36 14.66
CA HIS A 4 34.61 14.94 14.99
C HIS A 4 33.22 14.32 15.09
N GLN A 5 33.02 13.24 14.36
CA GLN A 5 31.94 12.27 14.60
C GLN A 5 32.40 11.27 15.68
N ARG A 6 31.62 11.12 16.74
CA ARG A 6 31.79 10.09 17.77
C ARG A 6 30.90 8.89 17.44
N PRO A 7 31.39 7.66 17.49
CA PRO A 7 30.55 6.47 17.36
C PRO A 7 29.86 6.15 18.70
N ILE A 8 28.56 5.82 18.63
CA ILE A 8 27.77 5.34 19.75
C ILE A 8 28.04 3.85 19.91
N SER A 9 28.75 3.49 20.98
CA SER A 9 28.97 2.11 21.38
C SER A 9 27.75 1.55 22.10
N PHE A 10 27.16 0.48 21.56
CA PHE A 10 26.18 -0.35 22.24
C PHE A 10 26.91 -1.25 23.24
N ALA A 11 26.70 -1.04 24.54
CA ALA A 11 27.17 -1.91 25.59
C ALA A 11 26.18 -3.05 25.82
N LEU A 12 26.62 -4.27 25.54
CA LEU A 12 25.96 -5.52 25.95
C LEU A 12 26.18 -5.72 27.47
N TRP A 13 25.09 -5.79 28.21
CA TRP A 13 25.13 -6.27 29.61
C TRP A 13 24.96 -7.79 29.63
N LEU A 14 26.05 -8.49 29.98
CA LEU A 14 26.02 -9.89 30.35
C LEU A 14 25.71 -9.97 31.84
N GLY A 15 24.56 -10.50 32.19
CA GLY A 15 24.19 -10.83 33.56
C GLY A 15 24.82 -12.14 34.00
N ALA A 16 25.72 -12.07 34.97
CA ALA A 16 26.29 -13.24 35.62
C ALA A 16 25.29 -13.83 36.62
N SER A 17 24.88 -15.06 36.43
CA SER A 17 24.07 -15.84 37.35
C SER A 17 24.97 -16.48 38.42
N LEU A 18 24.79 -16.07 39.67
CA LEU A 18 25.36 -16.70 40.84
C LEU A 18 24.69 -18.08 41.07
N VAL A 19 25.47 -19.12 41.04
CA VAL A 19 25.07 -20.47 41.47
C VAL A 19 25.41 -20.61 42.96
N MET A 20 24.39 -20.78 43.82
CA MET A 20 24.59 -21.26 45.19
C MET A 20 24.20 -22.74 45.30
N PRO A 21 25.00 -23.57 45.98
CA PRO A 21 24.62 -24.96 46.22
C PRO A 21 23.78 -25.04 47.51
N THR A 22 22.57 -25.55 47.41
CA THR A 22 21.80 -25.98 48.59
C THR A 22 21.93 -27.48 48.76
N GLN A 23 22.43 -27.85 49.94
CA GLN A 23 22.54 -29.23 50.42
C GLN A 23 21.15 -29.80 50.71
N GLY A 24 21.02 -31.06 50.36
CA GLY A 24 19.78 -31.81 50.42
C GLY A 24 19.32 -32.17 51.81
N TRP A 25 17.99 -32.29 51.90
CA TRP A 25 17.34 -33.13 52.92
C TRP A 25 16.51 -34.16 52.14
N ALA A 26 16.85 -35.43 52.35
CA ALA A 26 16.12 -36.56 51.86
C ALA A 26 14.81 -36.70 52.62
N ALA A 27 13.72 -36.38 52.02
CA ALA A 27 12.38 -36.84 52.43
C ALA A 27 11.99 -38.02 51.59
N ASN A 28 11.83 -39.14 52.26
CA ASN A 28 11.38 -40.41 51.69
C ASN A 28 9.85 -40.30 51.46
N GLU A 29 9.45 -39.89 50.27
CA GLU A 29 8.05 -39.93 49.87
C GLU A 29 7.78 -41.18 49.02
N LEU A 30 6.87 -41.98 49.51
CA LEU A 30 6.27 -43.09 48.73
C LEU A 30 5.70 -42.51 47.42
N SER A 31 6.42 -42.69 46.34
CA SER A 31 5.87 -42.42 45.00
C SER A 31 4.84 -43.47 44.66
N THR A 32 3.56 -43.13 44.84
CA THR A 32 2.47 -43.84 44.18
C THR A 32 2.68 -43.62 42.67
N GLN A 33 3.24 -44.59 41.98
CA GLN A 33 3.32 -44.62 40.54
C GLN A 33 1.89 -44.71 40.01
N TYR A 34 1.32 -43.57 39.64
CA TYR A 34 0.21 -43.56 38.72
C TYR A 34 0.76 -44.01 37.36
N THR A 35 0.51 -45.26 37.00
CA THR A 35 0.71 -45.77 35.67
C THR A 35 -0.20 -44.95 34.76
N GLN A 36 0.34 -43.89 34.12
CA GLN A 36 -0.34 -43.18 33.04
C GLN A 36 -0.49 -44.20 31.92
N GLN A 37 -1.66 -44.79 31.78
CA GLN A 37 -2.02 -45.61 30.65
C GLN A 37 -2.07 -44.68 29.46
N ASN A 38 -0.96 -44.62 28.69
CA ASN A 38 -0.87 -43.89 27.44
C ASN A 38 -1.89 -44.50 26.48
N SER A 39 -3.07 -43.94 26.45
CA SER A 39 -4.11 -44.36 25.55
C SER A 39 -3.98 -43.71 24.19
N GLN A 40 -4.15 -44.53 23.18
CA GLN A 40 -4.10 -44.12 21.79
C GLN A 40 -5.50 -43.79 21.32
N CYS A 41 -5.70 -42.57 20.83
CA CYS A 41 -6.98 -42.15 20.26
C CYS A 41 -6.98 -42.47 18.78
N THR A 42 -7.90 -43.28 18.34
CA THR A 42 -8.13 -43.61 16.92
C THR A 42 -9.48 -43.11 16.47
N GLY A 43 -9.64 -42.85 15.19
CA GLY A 43 -10.93 -42.44 14.63
C GLY A 43 -10.90 -42.23 13.13
N THR A 44 -12.07 -41.89 12.60
CA THR A 44 -12.31 -41.61 11.19
C THR A 44 -12.98 -40.26 11.05
N VAL A 45 -12.53 -39.46 10.09
CA VAL A 45 -13.11 -38.17 9.74
C VAL A 45 -13.73 -38.27 8.35
N THR A 46 -14.99 -37.93 8.24
CA THR A 46 -15.76 -37.93 6.98
C THR A 46 -16.45 -36.58 6.79
N ASP A 47 -16.83 -36.27 5.57
CA ASP A 47 -17.68 -35.12 5.24
C ASP A 47 -19.17 -35.43 5.45
N GLU A 48 -20.07 -34.51 5.08
CA GLU A 48 -21.53 -34.69 5.18
C GLU A 48 -22.05 -35.79 4.25
N GLN A 49 -21.38 -36.04 3.14
CA GLN A 49 -21.71 -37.08 2.17
C GLN A 49 -21.19 -38.45 2.57
N GLY A 50 -20.32 -38.52 3.58
CA GLY A 50 -19.70 -39.75 4.08
C GLY A 50 -18.38 -40.09 3.41
N GLU A 51 -17.85 -39.19 2.59
CA GLU A 51 -16.54 -39.34 1.96
C GLU A 51 -15.42 -39.08 2.99
N PRO A 52 -14.25 -39.80 2.90
CA PRO A 52 -13.15 -39.59 3.83
C PRO A 52 -12.49 -38.21 3.64
N VAL A 53 -12.23 -37.46 4.71
CA VAL A 53 -11.52 -36.19 4.68
C VAL A 53 -10.02 -36.47 4.85
N ILE A 54 -9.27 -36.36 3.76
CA ILE A 54 -7.82 -36.61 3.70
C ILE A 54 -7.07 -35.35 4.18
N GLY A 55 -6.10 -35.50 5.10
CA GLY A 55 -5.26 -34.39 5.54
C GLY A 55 -5.91 -33.46 6.58
N ALA A 56 -7.05 -33.88 7.19
CA ALA A 56 -7.61 -33.14 8.32
C ALA A 56 -6.66 -33.20 9.52
N THR A 57 -6.46 -32.09 10.18
CA THR A 57 -5.59 -31.98 11.35
C THR A 57 -6.38 -32.20 12.63
N ILE A 58 -5.90 -33.13 13.47
CA ILE A 58 -6.43 -33.41 14.79
C ILE A 58 -5.40 -32.98 15.83
N LEU A 59 -5.76 -32.02 16.68
CA LEU A 59 -4.90 -31.44 17.71
C LEU A 59 -5.52 -31.64 19.10
N VAL A 60 -4.72 -32.08 20.08
CA VAL A 60 -5.16 -32.06 21.49
C VAL A 60 -5.11 -30.64 22.01
N LYS A 61 -6.24 -30.11 22.45
CA LYS A 61 -6.39 -28.72 22.94
C LYS A 61 -5.43 -28.44 24.09
N GLY A 62 -4.64 -27.37 23.95
CA GLY A 62 -3.65 -26.96 24.97
C GLY A 62 -2.31 -27.70 24.91
N THR A 63 -2.06 -28.49 23.86
CA THR A 63 -0.79 -29.20 23.64
C THR A 63 -0.31 -29.03 22.20
N ASN A 64 0.92 -29.52 21.92
CA ASN A 64 1.43 -29.61 20.53
C ASN A 64 1.22 -30.99 19.91
N ASN A 65 0.48 -31.90 20.58
CA ASN A 65 0.25 -33.24 20.10
C ASN A 65 -0.82 -33.22 18.99
N ARG A 66 -0.41 -33.50 17.75
CA ARG A 66 -1.25 -33.44 16.55
C ARG A 66 -0.95 -34.57 15.58
N VAL A 67 -1.93 -34.92 14.77
CA VAL A 67 -1.83 -35.88 13.66
C VAL A 67 -2.69 -35.40 12.50
N VAL A 68 -2.46 -35.92 11.32
CA VAL A 68 -3.32 -35.70 10.14
C VAL A 68 -3.97 -37.02 9.71
N THR A 69 -5.15 -36.95 9.11
CA THR A 69 -5.84 -38.12 8.55
C THR A 69 -5.15 -38.63 7.29
N ASP A 70 -5.19 -39.95 7.12
CA ASP A 70 -4.71 -40.67 5.94
C ASP A 70 -5.71 -40.61 4.76
N PHE A 71 -5.43 -41.40 3.70
CA PHE A 71 -6.26 -41.45 2.49
C PHE A 71 -7.68 -42.01 2.70
N ASP A 72 -7.87 -42.77 3.78
CA ASP A 72 -9.19 -43.32 4.16
C ASP A 72 -9.86 -42.51 5.28
N GLY A 73 -9.29 -41.31 5.58
CA GLY A 73 -9.80 -40.44 6.64
C GLY A 73 -9.51 -40.93 8.05
N HIS A 74 -8.68 -41.98 8.23
CA HIS A 74 -8.33 -42.52 9.54
C HIS A 74 -7.21 -41.70 10.19
N PHE A 75 -7.22 -41.62 11.51
CA PHE A 75 -6.14 -41.05 12.28
C PHE A 75 -5.83 -41.90 13.52
N THR A 76 -4.61 -41.80 13.98
CA THR A 76 -4.11 -42.44 15.17
C THR A 76 -3.25 -41.44 15.95
N LEU A 77 -3.76 -40.94 17.07
CA LEU A 77 -3.11 -39.96 17.91
C LEU A 77 -2.60 -40.59 19.20
N PRO A 78 -1.30 -40.78 19.40
CA PRO A 78 -0.73 -41.37 20.60
C PRO A 78 -0.75 -40.37 21.78
N ASN A 79 -0.59 -40.90 22.98
CA ASN A 79 -0.46 -40.14 24.23
C ASN A 79 -1.62 -39.14 24.49
N VAL A 80 -2.84 -39.61 24.36
CA VAL A 80 -4.05 -38.81 24.66
C VAL A 80 -4.69 -39.33 25.94
N ASN A 81 -4.95 -38.40 26.86
CA ASN A 81 -5.67 -38.75 28.09
C ASN A 81 -7.19 -38.83 27.84
N ARG A 82 -7.82 -39.79 28.47
CA ARG A 82 -9.28 -39.90 28.42
C ARG A 82 -9.93 -38.63 29.00
N GLY A 83 -10.84 -38.02 28.25
CA GLY A 83 -11.44 -36.73 28.60
C GLY A 83 -10.82 -35.52 27.94
N SER A 84 -9.69 -35.66 27.20
CA SER A 84 -9.10 -34.59 26.44
C SER A 84 -10.05 -34.10 25.36
N VAL A 85 -9.96 -32.80 25.07
CA VAL A 85 -10.69 -32.16 23.96
C VAL A 85 -9.78 -32.14 22.72
N LEU A 86 -10.27 -32.70 21.63
CA LEU A 86 -9.62 -32.72 20.34
C LEU A 86 -10.23 -31.64 19.48
N ILE A 87 -9.35 -30.85 18.79
CA ILE A 87 -9.75 -29.88 17.79
C ILE A 87 -9.47 -30.48 16.42
N LEU A 88 -10.51 -30.68 15.65
CA LEU A 88 -10.41 -31.13 14.26
C LEU A 88 -10.55 -29.94 13.34
N SER A 89 -9.63 -29.78 12.39
CA SER A 89 -9.64 -28.68 11.42
C SER A 89 -9.21 -29.16 10.04
N TYR A 90 -9.88 -28.65 9.01
CA TYR A 90 -9.55 -28.87 7.62
C TYR A 90 -9.87 -27.62 6.79
N ILE A 91 -9.11 -27.38 5.72
CA ILE A 91 -9.31 -26.21 4.85
C ILE A 91 -10.67 -26.32 4.16
N GLY A 92 -11.52 -25.31 4.35
CA GLY A 92 -12.88 -25.30 3.77
C GLY A 92 -13.95 -26.02 4.60
N MET A 93 -13.61 -26.51 5.81
CA MET A 93 -14.55 -27.14 6.72
C MET A 93 -14.59 -26.44 8.08
N ASP A 94 -15.73 -26.49 8.77
CA ASP A 94 -15.89 -25.93 10.11
C ASP A 94 -15.05 -26.72 11.13
N SER A 95 -14.24 -26.02 11.91
CA SER A 95 -13.48 -26.63 12.99
C SER A 95 -14.40 -27.12 14.08
N GLN A 96 -14.21 -28.37 14.54
CA GLN A 96 -15.01 -28.99 15.59
C GLN A 96 -14.16 -29.34 16.80
N GLU A 97 -14.74 -29.14 18.00
CA GLU A 97 -14.16 -29.62 19.25
C GLU A 97 -14.90 -30.87 19.71
N VAL A 98 -14.19 -31.97 19.90
CA VAL A 98 -14.75 -33.27 20.31
C VAL A 98 -14.04 -33.75 21.56
N LYS A 99 -14.79 -34.06 22.61
CA LYS A 99 -14.24 -34.63 23.84
C LYS A 99 -14.09 -36.13 23.68
N TRP A 100 -12.86 -36.64 23.81
CA TRP A 100 -12.58 -38.06 23.69
C TRP A 100 -12.97 -38.85 24.95
N ASN A 101 -13.76 -39.89 24.80
CA ASN A 101 -14.24 -40.73 25.88
C ASN A 101 -13.50 -42.06 26.05
N GLY A 102 -12.46 -42.31 25.25
CA GLY A 102 -11.70 -43.55 25.24
C GLY A 102 -12.14 -44.57 24.17
N GLN A 103 -13.12 -44.23 23.33
CA GLN A 103 -13.60 -45.06 22.23
C GLN A 103 -13.12 -44.48 20.89
N PRO A 104 -13.03 -45.30 19.81
CA PRO A 104 -12.73 -44.77 18.48
C PRO A 104 -13.75 -43.70 18.06
N LEU A 105 -13.25 -42.57 17.54
CA LEU A 105 -14.06 -41.42 17.14
C LEU A 105 -14.54 -41.57 15.69
N LYS A 106 -15.79 -41.26 15.46
CA LYS A 106 -16.33 -41.00 14.11
C LYS A 106 -16.85 -39.59 14.08
N VAL A 107 -16.12 -38.74 13.32
CA VAL A 107 -16.42 -37.31 13.25
C VAL A 107 -16.85 -36.96 11.84
N LYS A 108 -18.03 -36.35 11.71
CA LYS A 108 -18.49 -35.77 10.44
C LYS A 108 -18.18 -34.28 10.45
N MET A 109 -17.31 -33.84 9.56
CA MET A 109 -17.02 -32.41 9.34
C MET A 109 -18.02 -31.83 8.36
N LYS A 110 -18.49 -30.63 8.67
CA LYS A 110 -19.35 -29.87 7.77
C LYS A 110 -18.50 -29.01 6.90
N GLU A 111 -18.81 -28.94 5.62
CA GLU A 111 -18.26 -27.90 4.78
C GLU A 111 -18.53 -26.56 5.46
N GLN A 112 -17.46 -25.78 5.63
CA GLN A 112 -17.63 -24.41 6.00
C GLN A 112 -18.46 -23.78 4.88
N SER A 113 -19.78 -23.83 5.02
CA SER A 113 -20.63 -22.96 4.25
C SER A 113 -20.24 -21.57 4.71
N GLN A 114 -19.20 -21.01 4.09
CA GLN A 114 -19.18 -19.60 3.84
C GLN A 114 -20.37 -19.33 2.91
N ALA A 115 -21.58 -19.55 3.41
CA ALA A 115 -22.66 -18.67 3.06
C ALA A 115 -22.08 -17.32 3.37
N LEU A 116 -21.59 -16.64 2.34
CA LEU A 116 -21.14 -15.27 2.38
C LEU A 116 -22.30 -14.46 2.93
N ASN A 117 -22.43 -14.45 4.25
CA ASN A 117 -23.19 -13.46 4.99
C ASN A 117 -22.44 -12.13 4.88
N GLU A 118 -21.78 -11.93 3.71
CA GLU A 118 -21.21 -10.67 3.36
C GLU A 118 -22.36 -9.69 3.20
N VAL A 119 -22.51 -8.89 4.22
CA VAL A 119 -23.53 -7.85 4.27
C VAL A 119 -22.91 -6.64 3.59
N VAL A 120 -23.56 -6.20 2.53
CA VAL A 120 -23.20 -4.96 1.82
C VAL A 120 -24.10 -3.86 2.35
N ILE A 121 -23.51 -2.72 2.69
CA ILE A 121 -24.24 -1.54 3.11
C ILE A 121 -24.80 -0.89 1.84
N THR A 122 -26.10 -0.91 1.70
CA THR A 122 -26.81 -0.13 0.69
C THR A 122 -27.14 1.24 1.28
N GLY A 123 -27.10 2.28 0.46
CA GLY A 123 -27.26 3.67 0.90
C GLY A 123 -28.28 3.88 2.02
N TYR A 124 -28.07 4.91 2.84
CA TYR A 124 -28.82 5.18 4.09
C TYR A 124 -28.74 4.09 5.18
N GLY A 125 -27.67 3.26 5.17
CA GLY A 125 -27.43 2.30 6.25
C GLY A 125 -28.27 1.02 6.20
N GLY A 126 -28.95 0.76 5.08
CA GLY A 126 -29.59 -0.52 4.83
C GLY A 126 -28.53 -1.62 4.63
N GLN A 127 -28.65 -2.72 5.36
CA GLN A 127 -27.80 -3.89 5.21
C GLN A 127 -28.53 -4.97 4.39
N GLN A 128 -27.94 -5.38 3.26
CA GLN A 128 -28.48 -6.49 2.47
C GLN A 128 -27.42 -7.56 2.26
N LYS A 129 -27.84 -8.83 2.22
CA LYS A 129 -26.94 -9.92 1.91
C LYS A 129 -26.47 -9.81 0.45
N ARG A 130 -25.18 -9.95 0.20
CA ARG A 130 -24.61 -9.87 -1.16
C ARG A 130 -25.29 -10.83 -2.15
N ALA A 131 -25.65 -12.02 -1.68
CA ALA A 131 -26.35 -13.03 -2.48
C ALA A 131 -27.73 -12.58 -3.01
N THR A 132 -28.34 -11.56 -2.39
CA THR A 132 -29.66 -11.01 -2.81
C THR A 132 -29.57 -9.72 -3.58
N LEU A 133 -28.34 -9.20 -3.82
CA LEU A 133 -28.13 -7.97 -4.57
C LEU A 133 -28.16 -8.25 -6.08
N THR A 134 -29.02 -7.54 -6.77
CA THR A 134 -29.10 -7.53 -8.25
C THR A 134 -28.19 -6.47 -8.88
N THR A 135 -27.49 -5.69 -8.05
CA THR A 135 -26.66 -4.54 -8.45
C THR A 135 -25.18 -4.89 -8.44
N ALA A 136 -24.38 -4.32 -9.36
CA ALA A 136 -22.95 -4.54 -9.45
C ALA A 136 -22.22 -3.70 -8.38
N ILE A 137 -22.02 -4.26 -7.19
CA ILE A 137 -21.24 -3.66 -6.10
C ILE A 137 -19.91 -4.37 -5.99
N SER A 138 -18.82 -3.60 -6.01
CA SER A 138 -17.49 -4.11 -5.71
C SER A 138 -17.09 -3.68 -4.30
N LYS A 139 -16.68 -4.64 -3.46
CA LYS A 139 -16.24 -4.40 -2.08
C LYS A 139 -14.75 -4.64 -1.97
N MET A 140 -14.07 -3.79 -1.23
CA MET A 140 -12.69 -3.92 -0.84
C MET A 140 -12.60 -3.97 0.69
N ASP A 141 -11.90 -4.96 1.20
CA ASP A 141 -11.69 -5.15 2.64
C ASP A 141 -10.50 -4.35 3.17
N SER A 142 -10.48 -4.09 4.47
CA SER A 142 -9.40 -3.42 5.17
C SER A 142 -8.01 -4.08 4.98
N LYS A 143 -7.97 -5.37 4.65
CA LYS A 143 -6.69 -6.09 4.40
C LYS A 143 -5.84 -5.45 3.32
N VAL A 144 -6.44 -4.89 2.27
CA VAL A 144 -5.72 -4.19 1.21
C VAL A 144 -5.13 -2.89 1.73
N LEU A 145 -5.89 -2.16 2.55
CA LEU A 145 -5.46 -0.91 3.19
C LEU A 145 -4.37 -1.14 4.24
N ASP A 146 -4.36 -2.34 4.83
CA ASP A 146 -3.36 -2.72 5.82
C ASP A 146 -2.03 -3.17 5.20
N ALA A 147 -1.99 -3.47 3.89
CA ALA A 147 -0.81 -4.00 3.20
C ALA A 147 0.32 -2.97 3.01
N ALA A 148 -0.03 -1.67 2.87
CA ALA A 148 0.95 -0.60 2.67
C ALA A 148 0.57 0.68 3.44
N ALA A 149 1.52 1.63 3.53
CA ALA A 149 1.26 2.97 4.04
C ALA A 149 0.74 3.84 2.88
N PHE A 150 -0.55 4.15 2.89
CA PHE A 150 -1.18 4.98 1.86
C PHE A 150 -1.37 6.41 2.37
N ALA A 151 -0.97 7.40 1.57
CA ALA A 151 -1.23 8.80 1.86
C ALA A 151 -2.74 9.09 1.95
N ASN A 152 -3.53 8.46 1.08
CA ASN A 152 -4.98 8.53 1.09
C ASN A 152 -5.61 7.17 0.71
N ALA A 153 -6.89 7.01 1.04
CA ALA A 153 -7.62 5.77 0.76
C ALA A 153 -7.86 5.52 -0.74
N GLY A 154 -7.84 6.58 -1.55
CA GLY A 154 -8.05 6.47 -3.00
C GLY A 154 -6.93 5.72 -3.70
N SER A 155 -5.69 5.89 -3.25
CA SER A 155 -4.54 5.18 -3.82
C SER A 155 -4.64 3.66 -3.66
N ALA A 156 -5.28 3.18 -2.59
CA ALA A 156 -5.50 1.75 -2.37
C ALA A 156 -6.55 1.16 -3.32
N LEU A 157 -7.42 1.98 -3.89
CA LEU A 157 -8.41 1.53 -4.88
C LEU A 157 -7.80 1.23 -6.25
N GLN A 158 -6.58 1.71 -6.51
CA GLN A 158 -5.92 1.51 -7.79
C GLN A 158 -5.70 0.03 -8.08
N GLY A 159 -6.24 -0.47 -9.20
CA GLY A 159 -6.13 -1.87 -9.59
C GLY A 159 -6.96 -2.87 -8.77
N SER A 160 -7.65 -2.44 -7.70
CA SER A 160 -8.43 -3.31 -6.82
C SER A 160 -9.89 -3.49 -7.26
N VAL A 161 -10.42 -2.56 -8.03
CA VAL A 161 -11.83 -2.54 -8.43
C VAL A 161 -11.96 -2.45 -9.95
N THR A 162 -12.66 -3.44 -10.55
CA THR A 162 -12.89 -3.46 -12.00
C THR A 162 -13.74 -2.27 -12.46
N GLY A 163 -13.30 -1.58 -13.52
CA GLY A 163 -13.99 -0.43 -14.09
C GLY A 163 -13.82 0.89 -13.34
N LEU A 164 -12.93 0.90 -12.32
CA LEU A 164 -12.48 2.09 -11.61
C LEU A 164 -11.11 2.49 -12.13
N GLN A 165 -10.98 3.71 -12.59
CA GLN A 165 -9.70 4.32 -12.96
C GLN A 165 -9.27 5.27 -11.85
N VAL A 166 -8.11 5.02 -11.28
CA VAL A 166 -7.47 5.87 -10.27
C VAL A 166 -6.19 6.41 -10.87
N PHE A 167 -6.12 7.70 -11.02
CA PHE A 167 -4.99 8.37 -11.66
C PHE A 167 -4.31 9.34 -10.69
N ASN A 168 -3.07 9.08 -10.37
CA ASN A 168 -2.18 9.96 -9.59
C ASN A 168 -1.39 10.83 -10.57
N GLY A 169 -1.90 12.02 -10.88
CA GLY A 169 -1.32 12.87 -11.94
C GLY A 169 -0.01 13.54 -11.61
N SER A 170 0.27 13.83 -10.36
CA SER A 170 1.41 14.66 -9.98
C SER A 170 2.55 13.92 -9.28
N GLY A 171 2.31 12.78 -8.66
CA GLY A 171 3.27 12.13 -7.76
C GLY A 171 3.66 12.98 -6.54
N GLN A 172 3.01 14.13 -6.32
CA GLN A 172 3.25 14.97 -5.16
C GLN A 172 2.65 14.31 -3.92
N PRO A 173 3.41 14.20 -2.82
CA PRO A 173 2.90 13.63 -1.59
C PRO A 173 1.61 14.31 -1.11
N GLY A 174 0.62 13.53 -0.69
CA GLY A 174 -0.63 14.03 -0.13
C GLY A 174 -1.67 14.51 -1.13
N THR A 175 -1.41 14.47 -2.43
CA THR A 175 -2.44 14.79 -3.44
C THR A 175 -3.46 13.68 -3.55
N ASP A 176 -4.74 14.05 -3.61
CA ASP A 176 -5.80 13.09 -3.86
C ASP A 176 -5.78 12.61 -5.32
N PRO A 177 -5.92 11.30 -5.56
CA PRO A 177 -6.01 10.78 -6.91
C PRO A 177 -7.32 11.18 -7.56
N SER A 178 -7.29 11.40 -8.86
CA SER A 178 -8.51 11.51 -9.66
C SER A 178 -9.13 10.14 -9.82
N ILE A 179 -10.38 10.00 -9.42
CA ILE A 179 -11.12 8.74 -9.45
C ILE A 179 -12.27 8.87 -10.44
N THR A 180 -12.25 8.05 -11.48
CA THR A 180 -13.31 7.99 -12.50
C THR A 180 -13.84 6.57 -12.65
N LEU A 181 -15.14 6.44 -12.79
CA LEU A 181 -15.85 5.18 -12.96
C LEU A 181 -16.38 5.07 -14.38
N ARG A 182 -16.16 3.90 -15.05
CA ARG A 182 -16.69 3.58 -16.38
C ARG A 182 -16.33 4.56 -17.49
N GLY A 183 -15.19 5.27 -17.37
CA GLY A 183 -14.82 6.33 -18.31
C GLY A 183 -15.56 7.64 -18.02
N GLY A 184 -15.19 8.71 -18.71
CA GLY A 184 -15.80 10.02 -18.47
C GLY A 184 -17.29 10.05 -18.82
N ALA A 185 -18.13 10.40 -17.86
CA ALA A 185 -19.56 10.58 -18.06
C ALA A 185 -19.90 11.89 -18.80
N SER A 186 -18.89 12.69 -19.13
CA SER A 186 -19.04 14.01 -19.77
C SER A 186 -17.95 14.24 -20.81
N ILE A 187 -18.31 14.85 -21.93
CA ILE A 187 -17.39 15.28 -23.00
C ILE A 187 -16.59 16.52 -22.53
N THR A 188 -17.15 17.32 -21.64
CA THR A 188 -16.58 18.60 -21.21
C THR A 188 -15.87 18.55 -19.85
N GLY A 189 -15.92 17.43 -19.14
CA GLY A 189 -15.27 17.27 -17.84
C GLY A 189 -15.49 15.89 -17.25
N SER A 190 -14.58 15.44 -16.40
CA SER A 190 -14.78 14.24 -15.58
C SER A 190 -15.75 14.54 -14.46
N ALA A 191 -16.82 13.76 -14.32
CA ALA A 191 -17.61 13.75 -13.10
C ALA A 191 -16.87 12.89 -12.06
N PRO A 192 -16.30 13.45 -10.98
CA PRO A 192 -15.65 12.65 -9.96
C PRO A 192 -16.66 11.75 -9.26
N ALA A 193 -16.18 10.63 -8.74
CA ALA A 193 -17.02 9.76 -7.91
C ALA A 193 -17.40 10.49 -6.61
N LEU A 194 -18.66 10.34 -6.19
CA LEU A 194 -19.16 10.88 -4.91
C LEU A 194 -18.67 9.97 -3.78
N ILE A 195 -18.04 10.55 -2.76
CA ILE A 195 -17.49 9.82 -1.62
C ILE A 195 -18.36 10.02 -0.40
N ILE A 196 -18.87 8.91 0.15
CA ILE A 196 -19.71 8.89 1.34
C ILE A 196 -19.03 8.08 2.43
N VAL A 197 -18.76 8.72 3.56
CA VAL A 197 -18.12 8.11 4.72
C VAL A 197 -19.14 8.01 5.85
N ASP A 198 -19.50 6.81 6.25
CA ASP A 198 -20.53 6.55 7.29
C ASP A 198 -21.84 7.33 7.05
N GLY A 199 -22.22 7.52 5.79
CA GLY A 199 -23.43 8.23 5.38
C GLY A 199 -23.28 9.74 5.17
N VAL A 200 -22.08 10.30 5.36
CA VAL A 200 -21.79 11.74 5.17
C VAL A 200 -20.84 11.91 3.98
N GLU A 201 -21.11 12.91 3.15
CA GLU A 201 -20.22 13.29 2.06
C GLU A 201 -18.93 13.91 2.62
N ARG A 202 -17.77 13.38 2.21
CA ARG A 202 -16.44 13.83 2.62
C ARG A 202 -15.43 13.69 1.48
N THR A 203 -14.24 14.30 1.64
CA THR A 203 -13.11 14.08 0.77
C THR A 203 -12.27 12.88 1.25
N LEU A 204 -11.52 12.25 0.35
CA LEU A 204 -10.65 11.11 0.72
C LEU A 204 -9.50 11.51 1.64
N SER A 205 -9.00 12.73 1.49
CA SER A 205 -7.93 13.28 2.33
C SER A 205 -8.31 13.45 3.80
N GLU A 206 -9.61 13.59 4.10
CA GLU A 206 -10.13 13.71 5.47
C GLU A 206 -10.19 12.36 6.21
N VAL A 207 -10.08 11.26 5.48
CA VAL A 207 -10.27 9.91 6.04
C VAL A 207 -8.93 9.22 6.20
N ASN A 208 -8.63 8.78 7.43
CA ASN A 208 -7.46 7.93 7.64
C ASN A 208 -7.72 6.54 7.04
N PRO A 209 -6.90 6.07 6.09
CA PRO A 209 -7.04 4.73 5.52
C PRO A 209 -7.08 3.62 6.58
N SER A 210 -6.41 3.82 7.71
CA SER A 210 -6.37 2.87 8.82
C SER A 210 -7.67 2.79 9.63
N ASP A 211 -8.55 3.79 9.53
CA ASP A 211 -9.88 3.77 10.15
C ASP A 211 -10.92 3.02 9.30
N ILE A 212 -10.62 2.72 8.05
CA ILE A 212 -11.55 2.10 7.12
C ILE A 212 -11.71 0.60 7.41
N GLU A 213 -12.93 0.13 7.50
CA GLU A 213 -13.28 -1.28 7.58
C GLU A 213 -13.54 -1.86 6.19
N SER A 214 -14.31 -1.15 5.37
CA SER A 214 -14.59 -1.55 3.99
C SER A 214 -14.87 -0.35 3.10
N MET A 215 -14.60 -0.53 1.81
CA MET A 215 -14.96 0.40 0.76
C MET A 215 -15.81 -0.33 -0.28
N GLU A 216 -16.93 0.25 -0.62
CA GLU A 216 -17.87 -0.31 -1.59
C GLU A 216 -18.07 0.67 -2.74
N VAL A 217 -17.93 0.20 -3.98
CA VAL A 217 -18.06 1.01 -5.17
C VAL A 217 -19.38 0.68 -5.87
N LEU A 218 -20.30 1.64 -5.86
CA LEU A 218 -21.59 1.55 -6.54
C LEU A 218 -21.41 2.01 -7.99
N LYS A 219 -21.59 1.08 -8.92
CA LYS A 219 -21.32 1.31 -10.34
C LYS A 219 -22.58 1.54 -11.14
N ASP A 220 -23.73 1.04 -10.68
CA ASP A 220 -24.98 1.04 -11.43
C ASP A 220 -25.82 2.26 -11.15
N ALA A 221 -26.56 2.74 -12.16
CA ALA A 221 -27.51 3.82 -11.99
C ALA A 221 -28.59 3.50 -10.95
N ALA A 222 -29.01 2.22 -10.84
CA ALA A 222 -29.99 1.80 -9.84
C ALA A 222 -29.45 1.93 -8.42
N SER A 223 -28.19 1.55 -8.16
CA SER A 223 -27.57 1.66 -6.85
C SER A 223 -27.20 3.10 -6.46
N THR A 224 -26.94 3.97 -7.46
CA THR A 224 -26.56 5.37 -7.24
C THR A 224 -27.74 6.34 -7.25
N ALA A 225 -28.93 5.90 -7.68
CA ALA A 225 -30.13 6.74 -7.83
C ALA A 225 -30.52 7.49 -6.53
N ILE A 226 -30.32 6.87 -5.38
CA ILE A 226 -30.62 7.48 -4.07
C ILE A 226 -29.77 8.73 -3.76
N TYR A 227 -28.62 8.88 -4.43
CA TYR A 227 -27.71 10.02 -4.26
C TYR A 227 -27.95 11.12 -5.32
N GLY A 228 -28.90 10.90 -6.26
CA GLY A 228 -29.32 11.86 -7.27
C GLY A 228 -28.25 12.18 -8.30
N ALA A 229 -28.36 13.37 -8.93
CA ALA A 229 -27.49 13.77 -10.05
C ALA A 229 -26.01 13.87 -9.70
N ARG A 230 -25.66 14.08 -8.43
CA ARG A 230 -24.26 14.14 -7.97
C ARG A 230 -23.53 12.80 -8.07
N ALA A 231 -24.28 11.71 -8.11
CA ALA A 231 -23.74 10.37 -8.23
C ALA A 231 -23.52 9.90 -9.69
N ASN A 232 -23.60 10.81 -10.66
CA ASN A 232 -23.40 10.47 -12.07
C ASN A 232 -22.00 9.86 -12.35
N GLY A 233 -20.98 10.28 -11.59
CA GLY A 233 -19.63 9.70 -11.63
C GLY A 233 -19.47 8.40 -10.84
N GLY A 234 -20.55 7.82 -10.29
CA GLY A 234 -20.53 6.71 -9.34
C GLY A 234 -20.45 7.14 -7.90
N VAL A 235 -20.57 6.18 -6.98
CA VAL A 235 -20.47 6.43 -5.53
C VAL A 235 -19.50 5.46 -4.89
N ILE A 236 -18.64 5.97 -4.02
CA ILE A 236 -17.76 5.20 -3.16
C ILE A 236 -18.27 5.32 -1.73
N LEU A 237 -18.77 4.21 -1.20
CA LEU A 237 -19.19 4.11 0.19
C LEU A 237 -18.02 3.63 1.04
N ILE A 238 -17.68 4.39 2.07
CA ILE A 238 -16.64 4.06 3.02
C ILE A 238 -17.30 3.80 4.37
N THR A 239 -17.09 2.60 4.88
CA THR A 239 -17.48 2.24 6.24
C THR A 239 -16.25 2.21 7.11
N THR A 240 -16.29 2.92 8.22
CA THR A 240 -15.19 2.94 9.17
C THR A 240 -15.35 1.90 10.27
N LYS A 241 -14.24 1.49 10.86
CA LYS A 241 -14.16 0.49 11.94
C LYS A 241 -15.07 0.86 13.10
N GLN A 242 -15.77 -0.14 13.62
CA GLN A 242 -16.65 -0.04 14.78
C GLN A 242 -16.14 -0.93 15.91
N ALA A 243 -16.45 -0.55 17.16
CA ALA A 243 -16.10 -1.37 18.30
C ALA A 243 -17.00 -2.60 18.37
N LYS A 244 -16.39 -3.72 18.75
CA LYS A 244 -17.16 -4.94 19.11
C LYS A 244 -17.62 -4.82 20.55
N ARG A 245 -18.92 -5.11 20.79
CA ARG A 245 -19.47 -5.13 22.14
C ARG A 245 -18.83 -6.23 22.98
N GLY A 246 -18.64 -5.97 24.28
CA GLY A 246 -18.05 -6.95 25.20
C GLY A 246 -16.54 -7.10 25.12
N THR A 247 -15.87 -6.31 24.29
CA THR A 247 -14.39 -6.31 24.17
C THR A 247 -13.83 -4.93 24.37
N SER A 248 -12.61 -4.86 24.93
CA SER A 248 -11.83 -3.63 25.00
C SER A 248 -10.47 -3.92 24.39
N THR A 249 -10.06 -3.11 23.42
CA THR A 249 -8.80 -3.33 22.70
C THR A 249 -8.06 -2.02 22.51
N ILE A 250 -6.74 -2.10 22.59
CA ILE A 250 -5.82 -1.04 22.24
C ILE A 250 -4.90 -1.59 21.17
N ASN A 251 -4.90 -0.97 20.00
CA ASN A 251 -4.05 -1.38 18.88
C ASN A 251 -3.16 -0.22 18.48
N TYR A 252 -1.86 -0.45 18.50
CA TYR A 252 -0.89 0.44 17.88
C TYR A 252 -0.29 -0.26 16.67
N ARG A 253 -0.22 0.47 15.56
CA ARG A 253 0.39 0.00 14.33
C ARG A 253 1.33 1.06 13.78
N MET A 254 2.50 0.63 13.36
CA MET A 254 3.47 1.45 12.67
C MET A 254 3.82 0.81 11.34
N LYS A 255 3.87 1.62 10.29
CA LYS A 255 4.37 1.22 8.97
C LYS A 255 5.47 2.18 8.58
N VAL A 256 6.56 1.62 8.05
CA VAL A 256 7.67 2.39 7.48
C VAL A 256 7.88 1.90 6.06
N GLY A 257 7.93 2.82 5.13
CA GLY A 257 8.19 2.56 3.72
C GLY A 257 9.43 3.31 3.25
N VAL A 258 10.08 2.74 2.26
CA VAL A 258 11.13 3.42 1.50
C VAL A 258 10.64 3.52 0.07
N ASN A 259 10.57 4.75 -0.44
CA ASN A 259 10.16 5.03 -1.81
C ASN A 259 11.42 5.27 -2.64
N PHE A 260 11.48 4.66 -3.81
CA PHE A 260 12.57 4.85 -4.77
C PHE A 260 12.04 5.65 -5.95
N ARG A 261 12.85 6.60 -6.40
CA ARG A 261 12.61 7.26 -7.68
C ARG A 261 12.73 6.21 -8.78
N ARG A 262 11.73 6.14 -9.63
CA ARG A 262 11.75 5.34 -10.83
C ARG A 262 11.76 6.26 -12.05
N ASP A 263 12.82 6.16 -12.84
CA ASP A 263 12.93 6.85 -14.10
C ASP A 263 12.54 5.86 -15.21
N ASP A 264 11.38 6.08 -15.81
CA ASP A 264 10.90 5.23 -16.93
C ASP A 264 11.49 5.70 -18.28
N TYR A 265 12.21 6.82 -18.30
CA TYR A 265 12.79 7.40 -19.49
C TYR A 265 14.24 7.84 -19.23
N ASP A 266 15.14 7.42 -20.11
CA ASP A 266 16.49 7.97 -20.15
C ASP A 266 16.45 9.31 -20.88
N PHE A 267 16.74 10.38 -20.17
CA PHE A 267 16.90 11.69 -20.78
C PHE A 267 18.19 11.72 -21.60
N MET A 268 18.12 12.36 -22.77
CA MET A 268 19.32 12.59 -23.57
C MET A 268 20.35 13.37 -22.74
N ASN A 269 21.62 12.98 -22.85
CA ASN A 269 22.70 13.79 -22.36
C ASN A 269 22.83 15.10 -23.21
N ALA A 270 23.61 16.07 -22.74
CA ALA A 270 23.72 17.36 -23.40
C ALA A 270 24.21 17.21 -24.83
N ARG A 271 25.20 16.33 -25.08
CA ARG A 271 25.76 16.11 -26.41
C ARG A 271 24.72 15.63 -27.41
N ASP A 272 23.96 14.59 -27.05
CA ASP A 272 22.96 14.01 -27.94
C ASP A 272 21.81 14.98 -28.18
N TYR A 273 21.40 15.72 -27.14
CA TYR A 273 20.37 16.74 -27.26
C TYR A 273 20.80 17.85 -28.26
N ILE A 274 22.01 18.39 -28.13
CA ILE A 274 22.54 19.39 -29.03
C ILE A 274 22.64 18.83 -30.45
N TYR A 275 23.17 17.61 -30.59
CA TYR A 275 23.34 16.94 -31.88
C TYR A 275 22.00 16.81 -32.63
N TYR A 276 21.01 16.22 -32.02
CA TYR A 276 19.71 15.98 -32.68
C TYR A 276 18.95 17.27 -32.96
N ASN A 277 19.04 18.27 -32.06
CA ASN A 277 18.44 19.58 -32.33
C ASN A 277 19.07 20.24 -33.55
N ARG A 278 20.36 20.27 -33.63
CA ARG A 278 21.07 20.91 -34.77
C ARG A 278 20.87 20.14 -36.08
N LEU A 279 20.82 18.81 -36.00
CA LEU A 279 20.46 17.97 -37.15
C LEU A 279 19.01 18.21 -37.60
N GLY A 280 18.08 18.34 -36.68
CA GLY A 280 16.70 18.72 -36.98
C GLY A 280 16.60 20.07 -37.69
N MET A 281 17.34 21.08 -37.22
CA MET A 281 17.41 22.39 -37.85
C MET A 281 17.98 22.31 -39.26
N LYS A 282 19.05 21.53 -39.48
CA LYS A 282 19.63 21.32 -40.83
C LYS A 282 18.56 20.73 -41.77
N ARG A 283 17.82 19.73 -41.33
CA ARG A 283 16.75 19.11 -42.11
C ARG A 283 15.60 20.08 -42.40
N TYR A 284 15.21 20.88 -41.41
CA TYR A 284 14.19 21.91 -41.58
C TYR A 284 14.63 22.95 -42.58
N ALA A 285 15.85 23.47 -42.46
CA ALA A 285 16.43 24.45 -43.39
C ALA A 285 16.53 23.93 -44.83
N THR A 286 16.78 22.63 -44.97
CA THR A 286 16.82 21.98 -46.30
C THR A 286 15.43 21.79 -46.89
N SER A 287 14.41 21.49 -46.07
CA SER A 287 13.03 21.22 -46.54
C SER A 287 12.26 22.49 -46.82
N MET A 288 12.52 23.59 -46.11
CA MET A 288 11.84 24.87 -46.24
C MET A 288 12.71 25.84 -47.03
N LYS A 289 12.60 25.88 -48.35
CA LYS A 289 13.36 26.79 -49.22
C LYS A 289 13.19 28.24 -48.76
N GLY A 290 14.29 28.85 -48.32
CA GLY A 290 14.34 30.24 -47.89
C GLY A 290 14.10 30.48 -46.39
N HIS A 291 13.72 29.48 -45.63
CA HIS A 291 13.61 29.54 -44.17
C HIS A 291 14.74 28.67 -43.57
N GLY A 292 15.57 29.21 -42.73
CA GLY A 292 16.64 28.45 -42.06
C GLY A 292 17.96 28.38 -42.83
N THR A 293 18.36 29.46 -43.44
CA THR A 293 19.77 29.59 -43.90
C THR A 293 20.69 29.48 -42.67
N PRO A 294 21.96 29.05 -42.84
CA PRO A 294 22.91 28.98 -41.75
C PRO A 294 22.99 30.24 -40.89
N ALA A 295 22.98 31.41 -41.54
CA ALA A 295 22.97 32.67 -40.84
C ALA A 295 21.72 32.93 -40.00
N ASN A 296 20.54 32.50 -40.48
CA ASN A 296 19.30 32.65 -39.72
C ASN A 296 19.23 31.68 -38.56
N VAL A 297 19.75 30.48 -38.71
CA VAL A 297 19.80 29.48 -37.60
C VAL A 297 20.72 29.99 -36.50
N ASP A 298 21.88 30.53 -36.85
CA ASP A 298 22.82 31.09 -35.87
C ASP A 298 22.24 32.34 -35.20
N ALA A 299 21.59 33.21 -35.96
CA ALA A 299 21.00 34.43 -35.44
C ALA A 299 19.79 34.19 -34.55
N GLN A 300 18.93 33.18 -34.92
CA GLN A 300 17.76 32.87 -34.16
C GLN A 300 18.03 32.04 -32.90
N ASN A 301 19.05 31.19 -32.94
CA ASN A 301 19.33 30.28 -31.85
C ASN A 301 20.52 30.72 -31.00
N GLY A 302 21.17 31.79 -31.34
CA GLY A 302 22.46 32.10 -30.81
C GLY A 302 23.38 30.88 -30.96
N TYR A 303 24.32 30.73 -30.10
CA TYR A 303 25.25 29.59 -30.11
C TYR A 303 24.67 28.37 -29.41
N SER A 304 23.45 28.47 -28.83
CA SER A 304 22.89 27.42 -27.95
C SER A 304 22.41 26.16 -28.67
N GLY A 305 22.12 26.25 -29.97
CA GLY A 305 21.53 25.12 -30.69
C GLY A 305 20.08 24.80 -30.31
N TYR A 306 19.46 25.58 -29.43
CA TYR A 306 18.06 25.47 -29.10
C TYR A 306 17.23 26.36 -30.03
N GLY A 307 16.25 25.80 -30.69
CA GLY A 307 15.31 26.57 -31.49
C GLY A 307 14.62 27.63 -30.64
N TYR A 308 14.44 28.81 -31.21
CA TYR A 308 13.77 29.96 -30.61
C TYR A 308 14.39 30.51 -29.34
N THR A 309 15.30 31.44 -29.48
CA THR A 309 15.63 32.26 -28.33
C THR A 309 15.64 33.73 -28.67
N ASN A 310 14.53 34.37 -28.44
CA ASN A 310 14.55 35.76 -28.00
C ASN A 310 15.06 35.89 -26.54
N PHE A 311 15.48 34.78 -25.96
CA PHE A 311 16.00 34.72 -24.59
C PHE A 311 17.52 34.74 -24.66
N THR A 312 18.10 35.49 -23.75
CA THR A 312 19.50 35.70 -23.51
C THR A 312 20.45 34.62 -24.05
N PRO A 313 21.52 34.97 -24.70
CA PRO A 313 22.48 33.99 -25.22
C PRO A 313 22.85 33.00 -24.11
N ARG A 314 22.68 31.74 -24.40
CA ARG A 314 23.05 30.67 -23.47
C ARG A 314 24.57 30.59 -23.48
N THR A 315 25.11 30.57 -22.30
CA THR A 315 26.57 30.53 -22.11
C THR A 315 27.12 29.11 -22.11
N ASP A 316 26.25 28.13 -22.23
CA ASP A 316 26.59 26.72 -22.04
C ASP A 316 26.90 25.96 -23.35
N VAL A 317 26.72 26.61 -24.50
CA VAL A 317 27.08 26.10 -25.84
C VAL A 317 27.67 27.24 -26.66
N LEU A 318 28.88 27.07 -27.12
CA LEU A 318 29.62 28.08 -27.88
C LEU A 318 30.24 27.46 -29.14
N TYR A 319 30.46 28.26 -30.18
CA TYR A 319 31.38 27.85 -31.25
C TYR A 319 32.81 27.83 -30.74
N TYR A 320 33.50 26.72 -30.97
CA TYR A 320 34.88 26.59 -30.57
C TYR A 320 35.79 27.42 -31.51
N ASP A 321 36.64 28.27 -30.93
CA ASP A 321 37.71 28.99 -31.60
C ASP A 321 39.04 28.60 -30.94
N ALA A 322 39.90 27.92 -31.67
CA ALA A 322 41.21 27.50 -31.19
C ALA A 322 42.19 28.66 -30.92
N ALA A 323 41.93 29.84 -31.49
CA ALA A 323 42.70 31.02 -31.25
C ALA A 323 42.30 31.76 -29.96
N ASN A 324 41.14 31.45 -29.40
CA ASN A 324 40.66 32.08 -28.19
C ASN A 324 41.22 31.36 -26.94
N PRO A 325 42.04 32.01 -26.12
CA PRO A 325 42.62 31.38 -24.93
C PRO A 325 41.58 31.01 -23.86
N ASP A 326 40.47 31.76 -23.79
CA ASP A 326 39.39 31.46 -22.82
C ASP A 326 38.67 30.14 -23.16
N HIS A 327 38.49 29.84 -24.46
CA HIS A 327 37.91 28.57 -24.88
C HIS A 327 38.78 27.38 -24.51
N LYS A 328 40.09 27.53 -24.61
CA LYS A 328 41.05 26.52 -24.20
C LYS A 328 41.01 26.28 -22.70
N LYS A 329 40.91 27.34 -21.91
CA LYS A 329 40.78 27.26 -20.46
C LYS A 329 39.48 26.55 -20.05
N LEU A 330 38.36 26.87 -20.68
CA LEU A 330 37.10 26.22 -20.43
C LEU A 330 37.15 24.69 -20.65
N LEU A 331 37.85 24.27 -21.72
CA LEU A 331 38.03 22.85 -22.03
C LEU A 331 38.96 22.14 -21.03
N GLU A 332 40.08 22.77 -20.68
CA GLU A 332 41.14 22.18 -19.86
C GLU A 332 40.79 22.19 -18.34
N GLU A 333 40.19 23.28 -17.86
CA GLU A 333 40.00 23.54 -16.44
C GLU A 333 38.55 23.38 -15.97
N GLU A 334 37.56 23.64 -16.83
CA GLU A 334 36.17 23.74 -16.42
C GLU A 334 35.29 22.58 -16.90
N GLY A 335 35.88 21.56 -17.55
CA GLY A 335 35.17 20.34 -17.94
C GLY A 335 34.22 20.52 -19.14
N TRP A 336 34.48 21.55 -19.99
CA TRP A 336 33.76 21.66 -21.25
C TRP A 336 34.21 20.56 -22.22
N GLN A 337 33.33 20.21 -23.16
CA GLN A 337 33.53 19.16 -24.14
C GLN A 337 33.41 19.71 -25.56
N LEU A 338 34.12 19.08 -26.52
CA LEU A 338 34.00 19.38 -27.93
C LEU A 338 33.12 18.37 -28.66
N MET A 339 32.40 18.88 -29.66
CA MET A 339 31.68 18.04 -30.63
C MET A 339 31.68 18.71 -32.00
N ASP A 340 31.64 17.90 -33.05
CA ASP A 340 31.43 18.45 -34.40
C ASP A 340 29.98 18.91 -34.53
N ASP A 341 29.81 20.09 -35.17
CA ASP A 341 28.50 20.64 -35.39
C ASP A 341 27.78 19.90 -36.55
N PRO A 342 26.70 19.13 -36.29
CA PRO A 342 26.02 18.38 -37.34
C PRO A 342 25.30 19.28 -38.37
N TYR A 343 25.05 20.55 -38.04
CA TYR A 343 24.49 21.52 -38.98
C TYR A 343 25.52 21.90 -40.05
N PHE A 344 26.77 22.13 -39.68
CA PHE A 344 27.88 22.49 -40.56
C PHE A 344 28.81 21.29 -40.82
N SER A 345 28.24 20.12 -41.07
CA SER A 345 29.01 18.89 -41.30
C SER A 345 29.78 18.90 -42.62
N ASP A 346 29.34 19.70 -43.59
CA ASP A 346 29.84 19.59 -44.97
C ASP A 346 31.02 20.52 -45.27
N SER A 347 30.90 21.85 -45.08
CA SER A 347 32.02 22.80 -45.21
C SER A 347 31.55 24.24 -44.99
N PRO A 348 32.33 25.11 -44.26
CA PRO A 348 33.43 24.69 -43.41
C PRO A 348 32.95 23.93 -42.19
N LYS A 349 33.65 22.87 -41.79
CA LYS A 349 33.37 22.17 -40.54
C LYS A 349 33.58 23.10 -39.36
N ARG A 350 32.56 23.12 -38.47
CA ARG A 350 32.62 23.86 -37.22
C ARG A 350 32.54 22.89 -36.05
N GLN A 351 33.14 23.30 -34.95
CA GLN A 351 33.04 22.59 -33.69
C GLN A 351 32.29 23.43 -32.67
N LEU A 352 31.50 22.76 -31.91
CA LEU A 352 30.82 23.33 -30.73
C LEU A 352 31.56 22.87 -29.48
N MET A 353 31.62 23.75 -28.51
CA MET A 353 32.00 23.43 -27.16
C MET A 353 30.79 23.62 -26.25
N PHE A 354 30.59 22.71 -25.32
CA PHE A 354 29.45 22.71 -24.41
C PHE A 354 29.85 22.15 -23.05
N LYS A 355 29.08 22.53 -22.03
CA LYS A 355 29.20 21.96 -20.71
C LYS A 355 28.02 21.02 -20.44
N ASP A 356 28.37 19.79 -20.06
CA ASP A 356 27.34 18.79 -19.75
C ASP A 356 26.92 18.88 -18.28
N TYR A 357 25.69 19.29 -18.06
CA TYR A 357 25.03 19.33 -16.76
C TYR A 357 24.07 18.17 -16.57
N SER A 358 24.10 17.15 -17.43
CA SER A 358 23.27 15.95 -17.32
C SER A 358 23.51 15.29 -15.98
N GLY A 359 22.41 14.93 -15.30
CA GLY A 359 22.44 14.32 -13.97
C GLY A 359 22.73 15.28 -12.80
N LEU A 360 23.31 16.48 -13.03
CA LEU A 360 23.46 17.46 -11.95
C LEU A 360 22.12 18.07 -11.57
N LEU A 361 21.30 18.42 -12.56
CA LEU A 361 19.97 18.96 -12.35
C LEU A 361 19.07 17.96 -11.64
N GLU A 362 19.14 16.69 -12.05
CA GLU A 362 18.40 15.61 -11.43
C GLU A 362 18.78 15.45 -9.96
N LYS A 363 20.07 15.37 -9.65
CA LYS A 363 20.57 15.28 -8.27
C LYS A 363 20.25 16.52 -7.43
N ALA A 364 20.15 17.69 -8.08
CA ALA A 364 19.78 18.93 -7.38
C ALA A 364 18.28 18.98 -7.04
N ILE A 365 17.42 18.39 -7.88
CA ILE A 365 15.96 18.47 -7.76
C ILE A 365 15.39 17.25 -7.04
N PHE A 366 15.94 16.06 -7.27
CA PHE A 366 15.34 14.82 -6.81
C PHE A 366 16.15 14.13 -5.71
N HIS A 367 15.45 13.36 -4.90
CA HIS A 367 15.99 12.34 -4.01
C HIS A 367 15.91 10.98 -4.71
N ASP A 368 16.95 10.17 -4.62
CA ASP A 368 16.93 8.80 -5.13
C ASP A 368 16.07 7.90 -4.24
N GLN A 369 16.01 8.23 -2.95
CA GLN A 369 15.23 7.51 -1.95
C GLN A 369 14.54 8.49 -1.01
N THR A 370 13.32 8.17 -0.61
CA THR A 370 12.57 8.92 0.39
C THR A 370 11.89 7.98 1.37
N THR A 371 11.44 8.50 2.49
CA THR A 371 10.83 7.72 3.54
C THR A 371 9.37 8.05 3.73
N THR A 372 8.61 7.04 4.12
CA THR A 372 7.22 7.17 4.53
C THR A 372 7.04 6.53 5.90
N GLN A 373 6.31 7.20 6.78
CA GLN A 373 5.97 6.71 8.13
C GLN A 373 4.48 6.87 8.37
N ASP A 374 3.84 5.81 8.87
CA ASP A 374 2.42 5.81 9.25
C ASP A 374 2.29 5.22 10.66
N HIS A 375 1.84 6.03 11.60
CA HIS A 375 1.58 5.66 12.97
C HIS A 375 0.08 5.73 13.24
N TYR A 376 -0.49 4.65 13.69
CA TYR A 376 -1.90 4.55 13.98
C TYR A 376 -2.15 3.91 15.33
N LEU A 377 -2.90 4.62 16.17
CA LEU A 377 -3.32 4.16 17.49
C LEU A 377 -4.85 4.13 17.52
N ASN A 378 -5.41 3.00 17.91
CA ASN A 378 -6.84 2.79 18.02
C ASN A 378 -7.20 2.25 19.39
N PHE A 379 -8.19 2.87 20.00
CA PHE A 379 -8.83 2.44 21.23
C PHE A 379 -10.27 2.08 20.90
N SER A 380 -10.69 0.89 21.25
CA SER A 380 -12.08 0.51 21.09
C SER A 380 -12.57 -0.28 22.30
N GLY A 381 -13.81 -0.05 22.66
CA GLY A 381 -14.40 -0.76 23.79
C GLY A 381 -15.91 -0.64 23.80
N GLY A 382 -16.55 -1.50 24.54
CA GLY A 382 -17.99 -1.47 24.66
C GLY A 382 -18.55 -2.49 25.62
N ASN A 383 -19.78 -2.25 26.03
CA ASN A 383 -20.58 -3.15 26.84
C ASN A 383 -21.91 -3.47 26.13
N ASN A 384 -22.84 -4.10 26.81
CA ASN A 384 -24.15 -4.44 26.24
C ASN A 384 -24.99 -3.22 25.83
N PHE A 385 -24.72 -2.03 26.38
CA PHE A 385 -25.49 -0.82 26.15
C PHE A 385 -24.86 0.11 25.12
N GLY A 386 -23.55 0.11 25.00
CA GLY A 386 -22.86 1.02 24.07
C GLY A 386 -21.46 0.58 23.74
N SER A 387 -20.94 1.20 22.68
CA SER A 387 -19.57 1.01 22.25
C SER A 387 -18.93 2.31 21.80
N PHE A 388 -17.61 2.38 21.87
CA PHE A 388 -16.84 3.52 21.40
C PHE A 388 -15.59 3.08 20.66
N VAL A 389 -15.18 3.88 19.67
CA VAL A 389 -13.90 3.78 18.98
C VAL A 389 -13.29 5.16 18.98
N ALA A 390 -12.02 5.24 19.33
CA ALA A 390 -11.23 6.45 19.18
C ALA A 390 -9.94 6.09 18.45
N SER A 391 -9.55 6.89 17.47
CA SER A 391 -8.29 6.70 16.76
C SER A 391 -7.47 7.97 16.67
N LEU A 392 -6.16 7.79 16.63
CA LEU A 392 -5.17 8.83 16.35
C LEU A 392 -4.24 8.32 15.27
N GLY A 393 -3.98 9.15 14.26
CA GLY A 393 -3.09 8.83 13.16
C GLY A 393 -2.09 9.94 12.90
N TYR A 394 -0.86 9.55 12.63
CA TYR A 394 0.18 10.42 12.11
C TYR A 394 0.79 9.80 10.87
N TYR A 395 0.78 10.51 9.78
CA TYR A 395 1.39 10.13 8.52
C TYR A 395 2.41 11.17 8.10
N HIS A 396 3.58 10.71 7.66
CA HIS A 396 4.62 11.55 7.08
C HIS A 396 5.21 10.86 5.87
N GLU A 397 5.34 11.60 4.78
CA GLU A 397 5.95 11.17 3.54
C GLU A 397 6.86 12.28 3.01
N ASP A 398 8.10 11.94 2.74
CA ASP A 398 9.03 12.81 2.02
C ASP A 398 8.85 12.62 0.52
N GLY A 399 8.74 13.71 -0.21
CA GLY A 399 8.58 13.66 -1.66
C GLY A 399 9.88 13.39 -2.39
N VAL A 400 9.76 12.79 -3.56
CA VAL A 400 10.89 12.55 -4.47
C VAL A 400 11.53 13.88 -4.91
N VAL A 401 10.73 14.92 -5.08
CA VAL A 401 11.25 16.29 -5.33
C VAL A 401 11.73 16.87 -4.00
N ARG A 402 12.97 17.40 -4.00
CA ARG A 402 13.56 18.01 -2.81
C ARG A 402 12.69 19.12 -2.24
N ASN A 403 12.67 19.25 -0.92
CA ASN A 403 11.87 20.22 -0.18
C ASN A 403 10.35 20.04 -0.32
N THR A 404 9.90 18.90 -0.77
CA THR A 404 8.48 18.51 -0.72
C THR A 404 8.26 17.45 0.33
N SER A 405 7.22 17.61 1.13
CA SER A 405 6.81 16.61 2.11
C SER A 405 5.32 16.77 2.41
N TYR A 406 4.72 15.71 2.91
CA TYR A 406 3.35 15.71 3.37
C TYR A 406 3.26 15.16 4.78
N LYS A 407 2.50 15.87 5.63
CA LYS A 407 2.22 15.45 7.00
C LYS A 407 0.72 15.53 7.24
N ARG A 408 0.17 14.48 7.83
CA ARG A 408 -1.24 14.42 8.20
C ARG A 408 -1.39 13.93 9.63
N PHE A 409 -2.15 14.69 10.42
CA PHE A 409 -2.64 14.27 11.72
C PHE A 409 -4.13 14.01 11.61
N THR A 410 -4.59 12.89 12.09
CA THR A 410 -6.00 12.52 12.11
C THR A 410 -6.41 12.11 13.50
N GLY A 411 -7.60 12.49 13.90
CA GLY A 411 -8.23 12.00 15.11
C GLY A 411 -9.69 11.73 14.83
N SER A 412 -10.20 10.60 15.28
CA SER A 412 -11.62 10.29 15.19
C SER A 412 -12.13 9.72 16.50
N VAL A 413 -13.35 10.04 16.84
CA VAL A 413 -14.05 9.46 17.98
C VAL A 413 -15.47 9.14 17.55
N LYS A 414 -15.89 7.90 17.79
CA LYS A 414 -17.25 7.46 17.48
C LYS A 414 -17.79 6.66 18.65
N GLY A 415 -19.07 6.82 18.90
CA GLY A 415 -19.75 6.05 19.93
C GLY A 415 -21.18 5.75 19.57
N ASP A 416 -21.68 4.68 20.10
CA ASP A 416 -23.09 4.34 20.05
C ASP A 416 -23.60 3.97 21.46
N TYR A 417 -24.81 4.36 21.74
CA TYR A 417 -25.47 4.03 23.00
C TYR A 417 -26.94 3.68 22.81
N GLN A 418 -27.34 2.54 23.39
CA GLN A 418 -28.71 2.04 23.36
C GLN A 418 -29.48 2.58 24.57
N ILE A 419 -30.24 3.66 24.37
CA ILE A 419 -31.02 4.30 25.43
C ILE A 419 -32.24 3.44 25.81
N LYS A 420 -32.90 2.90 24.80
CA LYS A 420 -34.07 2.01 24.92
C LYS A 420 -33.93 0.88 23.87
N PRO A 421 -34.61 -0.23 23.98
CA PRO A 421 -34.59 -1.29 22.97
C PRO A 421 -34.91 -0.81 21.55
N TRP A 422 -35.71 0.24 21.42
CA TRP A 422 -36.11 0.87 20.17
C TRP A 422 -35.34 2.15 19.81
N LEU A 423 -34.52 2.68 20.74
CA LEU A 423 -33.78 3.94 20.53
C LEU A 423 -32.27 3.76 20.71
N LYS A 424 -31.54 3.83 19.61
CA LYS A 424 -30.08 3.82 19.59
C LYS A 424 -29.58 5.18 19.07
N VAL A 425 -28.68 5.81 19.82
CA VAL A 425 -28.02 7.06 19.44
C VAL A 425 -26.59 6.73 18.98
N ARG A 426 -26.16 7.35 17.88
CA ARG A 426 -24.79 7.30 17.37
C ARG A 426 -24.28 8.71 17.23
N ALA A 427 -23.05 8.93 17.66
CA ALA A 427 -22.33 10.18 17.48
C ALA A 427 -20.90 9.90 17.04
N GLY A 428 -20.32 10.80 16.23
CA GLY A 428 -18.94 10.69 15.78
C GLY A 428 -18.42 12.03 15.27
N ALA A 429 -17.09 12.22 15.42
CA ALA A 429 -16.35 13.37 14.95
C ALA A 429 -15.03 12.92 14.34
#